data_98d52239cd10eee5c29f6dcb9b86124f
#
_entry.id   98d52239cd10eee5c29f6dcb9b86124f
#
_cell.length_a   1.000
_cell.length_b   1.000
_cell.length_c   1.000
_cell.angle_alpha   90.00
_cell.angle_beta   90.00
_cell.angle_gamma   90.00
#
_symmetry.space_group_name_H-M   'P 1'
#
loop_
_entity.id
_entity.type
_entity.pdbx_description
1 polymer ?
#
loop_
_entity_poly.entity_id
_entity_poly.type
_entity_poly.pdbx_seq_one_letter_code
_entity_poly.pdbx_strand_id
1 'polypeptide(L)'
;MPAAVGEALLMVAAGVWAVLIVGYAWQALRDYGAVETELLHPIQGSTPALVGVSTLLIAIAVLPYSLVLAWALAGAGLTWHIGFSLWHTGTLWKGGRNAMDMLPTLYLPTVAGNFTGAVASATSRCSTRGGWVSRSWPSGVVPI
;
A
#
# COMPACT_ATOMS: atom_id res chain seq x y z
N MET A 1 -7.36 24.37 -2.63
CA MET A 1 -7.60 23.63 -3.90
C MET A 1 -9.08 23.30 -3.97
N PRO A 2 -9.78 23.47 -5.11
CA PRO A 2 -11.16 23.05 -5.22
C PRO A 2 -11.26 21.53 -5.02
N ALA A 3 -12.22 21.08 -4.21
CA ALA A 3 -12.45 19.67 -3.87
C ALA A 3 -12.52 18.76 -5.11
N ALA A 4 -13.11 19.27 -6.20
CA ALA A 4 -13.21 18.59 -7.48
C ALA A 4 -11.87 18.16 -8.09
N VAL A 5 -10.80 18.94 -7.90
CA VAL A 5 -9.47 18.57 -8.41
C VAL A 5 -8.89 17.38 -7.61
N GLY A 6 -9.10 17.37 -6.29
CA GLY A 6 -8.68 16.26 -5.44
C GLY A 6 -9.40 14.96 -5.80
N GLU A 7 -10.71 15.02 -6.01
CA GLU A 7 -11.51 13.87 -6.43
C GLU A 7 -11.10 13.34 -7.82
N ALA A 8 -10.87 14.22 -8.79
CA ALA A 8 -10.41 13.82 -10.12
C ALA A 8 -9.05 13.11 -10.07
N LEU A 9 -8.10 13.66 -9.32
CA LEU A 9 -6.79 13.03 -9.13
C LEU A 9 -6.89 11.66 -8.45
N LEU A 10 -7.78 11.53 -7.47
CA LEU A 10 -8.01 10.29 -6.75
C LEU A 10 -8.63 9.22 -7.65
N MET A 11 -9.59 9.59 -8.50
CA MET A 11 -10.18 8.69 -9.50
C MET A 11 -9.15 8.21 -10.52
N VAL A 12 -8.29 9.11 -11.02
CA VAL A 12 -7.20 8.76 -11.94
C VAL A 12 -6.22 7.80 -11.24
N ALA A 13 -5.80 8.10 -10.01
CA ALA A 13 -4.89 7.25 -9.25
C ALA A 13 -5.47 5.86 -8.99
N ALA A 14 -6.76 5.77 -8.63
CA ALA A 14 -7.46 4.51 -8.43
C ALA A 14 -7.57 3.70 -9.74
N GLY A 15 -7.84 4.38 -10.86
CA GLY A 15 -7.87 3.76 -12.18
C GLY A 15 -6.52 3.18 -12.59
N VAL A 16 -5.45 3.95 -12.45
CA VAL A 16 -4.08 3.49 -12.73
C VAL A 16 -3.71 2.32 -11.83
N TRP A 17 -4.01 2.40 -10.52
CA TRP A 17 -3.77 1.32 -9.58
C TRP A 17 -4.50 0.04 -10.01
N ALA A 18 -5.78 0.12 -10.36
CA ALA A 18 -6.57 -1.05 -10.78
C ALA A 18 -5.98 -1.71 -12.03
N VAL A 19 -5.60 -0.90 -13.05
CA VAL A 19 -4.97 -1.41 -14.28
C VAL A 19 -3.64 -2.12 -13.98
N LEU A 20 -2.81 -1.54 -13.11
CA LEU A 20 -1.52 -2.13 -12.75
C LEU A 20 -1.69 -3.44 -11.97
N ILE A 21 -2.62 -3.49 -11.01
CA ILE A 21 -2.91 -4.71 -10.24
C ILE A 21 -3.43 -5.83 -11.15
N VAL A 22 -4.39 -5.51 -12.03
CA VAL A 22 -4.94 -6.49 -12.97
C VAL A 22 -3.87 -6.96 -13.95
N GLY A 23 -3.06 -6.03 -14.48
CA GLY A 23 -1.96 -6.35 -15.39
C GLY A 23 -0.91 -7.26 -14.74
N TYR A 24 -0.50 -6.93 -13.51
CA TYR A 24 0.44 -7.75 -12.76
C TYR A 24 -0.12 -9.14 -12.42
N ALA A 25 -1.38 -9.21 -11.98
CA ALA A 25 -2.04 -10.49 -11.71
C ALA A 25 -2.17 -11.35 -12.99
N TRP A 26 -2.49 -10.72 -14.12
CA TRP A 26 -2.56 -11.40 -15.40
C TRP A 26 -1.21 -11.96 -15.84
N GLN A 27 -0.15 -11.17 -15.70
CA GLN A 27 1.23 -11.61 -15.99
C GLN A 27 1.64 -12.78 -15.09
N ALA A 28 1.34 -12.70 -13.80
CA ALA A 28 1.63 -13.75 -12.83
C ALA A 28 0.92 -15.07 -13.13
N LEU A 29 -0.28 -15.00 -13.68
CA LEU A 29 -1.06 -16.20 -14.08
C LEU A 29 -0.54 -16.82 -15.40
N ARG A 30 0.03 -16.01 -16.29
CA ARG A 30 0.52 -16.48 -17.60
C ARG A 30 1.93 -17.01 -17.57
N ASP A 31 2.80 -16.41 -16.78
CA ASP A 31 4.23 -16.72 -16.76
C ASP A 31 4.78 -16.71 -15.34
N TYR A 32 4.57 -17.82 -14.65
CA TYR A 32 5.05 -18.02 -13.28
C TYR A 32 6.58 -17.94 -13.17
N GLY A 33 7.32 -18.37 -14.22
CA GLY A 33 8.77 -18.34 -14.27
C GLY A 33 9.35 -16.93 -14.33
N ALA A 34 8.68 -16.02 -15.03
CA ALA A 34 9.09 -14.61 -15.09
C ALA A 34 8.96 -13.95 -13.71
N VAL A 35 7.86 -14.20 -12.99
CA VAL A 35 7.62 -13.66 -11.64
C VAL A 35 8.65 -14.19 -10.64
N GLU A 36 8.99 -15.48 -10.70
CA GLU A 36 10.01 -16.07 -9.84
C GLU A 36 11.38 -15.43 -10.07
N THR A 37 11.75 -15.22 -11.33
CA THR A 37 13.01 -14.55 -11.71
C THR A 37 13.04 -13.10 -11.21
N GLU A 38 11.91 -12.38 -11.30
CA GLU A 38 11.77 -11.01 -10.81
C GLU A 38 11.87 -10.93 -9.29
N LEU A 39 11.24 -11.85 -8.56
CA LEU A 39 11.30 -11.95 -7.10
C LEU A 39 12.71 -12.25 -6.58
N LEU A 40 13.48 -13.03 -7.32
CA LEU A 40 14.87 -13.37 -6.97
C LEU A 40 15.88 -12.28 -7.37
N HIS A 41 15.45 -11.31 -8.19
CA HIS A 41 16.33 -10.22 -8.62
C HIS A 41 16.65 -9.28 -7.45
N PRO A 42 17.92 -8.89 -7.22
CA PRO A 42 18.33 -8.11 -6.04
C PRO A 42 17.66 -6.74 -5.94
N ILE A 43 17.31 -6.12 -7.06
CA ILE A 43 16.70 -4.77 -7.08
C ILE A 43 15.19 -4.86 -7.27
N GLN A 44 14.71 -5.73 -8.16
CA GLN A 44 13.30 -5.84 -8.52
C GLN A 44 12.48 -6.65 -7.50
N GLY A 45 13.13 -7.50 -6.71
CA GLY A 45 12.48 -8.35 -5.71
C GLY A 45 11.74 -7.60 -4.60
N SER A 46 11.93 -6.29 -4.48
CA SER A 46 11.16 -5.44 -3.54
C SER A 46 9.88 -4.84 -4.16
N THR A 47 9.70 -4.91 -5.49
CA THR A 47 8.56 -4.33 -6.20
C THR A 47 7.20 -4.86 -5.72
N PRO A 48 7.01 -6.15 -5.44
CA PRO A 48 5.73 -6.67 -4.96
C PRO A 48 5.29 -6.11 -3.60
N ALA A 49 6.23 -5.61 -2.78
CA ALA A 49 5.88 -4.92 -1.53
C ALA A 49 5.08 -3.64 -1.79
N LEU A 50 5.35 -2.95 -2.91
CA LEU A 50 4.64 -1.72 -3.30
C LEU A 50 3.17 -1.97 -3.64
N VAL A 51 2.81 -3.19 -4.07
CA VAL A 51 1.41 -3.59 -4.29
C VAL A 51 0.62 -3.46 -2.99
N GLY A 52 1.15 -3.95 -1.87
CA GLY A 52 0.52 -3.81 -0.57
C GLY A 52 0.38 -2.35 -0.14
N VAL A 53 1.44 -1.55 -0.29
CA VAL A 53 1.45 -0.13 0.07
C VAL A 53 0.44 0.68 -0.75
N SER A 54 0.42 0.49 -2.07
CA SER A 54 -0.53 1.17 -2.96
C SER A 54 -1.98 0.79 -2.65
N THR A 55 -2.24 -0.47 -2.32
CA THR A 55 -3.56 -0.94 -1.91
C THR A 55 -4.01 -0.28 -0.60
N LEU A 56 -3.11 -0.12 0.37
CA LEU A 56 -3.40 0.59 1.62
C LEU A 56 -3.71 2.07 1.39
N LEU A 57 -3.01 2.74 0.47
CA LEU A 57 -3.30 4.13 0.10
C LEU A 57 -4.68 4.27 -0.55
N ILE A 58 -5.05 3.35 -1.44
CA ILE A 58 -6.39 3.32 -2.03
C ILE A 58 -7.45 3.02 -0.97
N ALA A 59 -7.17 2.16 0.01
CA ALA A 59 -8.08 1.92 1.13
C ALA A 59 -8.40 3.21 1.92
N ILE A 60 -7.38 4.04 2.20
CA ILE A 60 -7.57 5.35 2.85
C ILE A 60 -8.40 6.28 1.96
N ALA A 61 -8.12 6.29 0.67
CA ALA A 61 -8.81 7.14 -0.30
C ALA A 61 -10.30 6.78 -0.47
N VAL A 62 -10.65 5.50 -0.37
CA VAL A 62 -12.03 4.98 -0.49
C VAL A 62 -12.82 5.15 0.82
N LEU A 63 -12.17 5.42 1.93
CA LEU A 63 -12.80 5.50 3.25
C LEU A 63 -14.04 6.43 3.31
N PRO A 64 -14.05 7.63 2.69
CA PRO A 64 -15.22 8.51 2.73
C PRO A 64 -16.40 7.99 1.89
N TYR A 65 -16.16 7.08 0.94
CA TYR A 65 -17.20 6.57 0.03
C TYR A 65 -17.80 5.25 0.51
N SER A 66 -16.96 4.32 1.03
CA SER A 66 -17.43 3.02 1.49
C SER A 66 -16.51 2.45 2.56
N LEU A 67 -17.04 2.38 3.78
CA LEU A 67 -16.32 1.84 4.93
C LEU A 67 -16.00 0.35 4.75
N VAL A 68 -16.95 -0.42 4.21
CA VAL A 68 -16.77 -1.87 3.99
C VAL A 68 -15.66 -2.15 3.00
N LEU A 69 -15.66 -1.42 1.87
CA LEU A 69 -14.63 -1.56 0.84
C LEU A 69 -13.26 -1.10 1.36
N ALA A 70 -13.21 -0.01 2.12
CA ALA A 70 -11.98 0.47 2.73
C ALA A 70 -11.36 -0.56 3.69
N TRP A 71 -12.17 -1.20 4.55
CA TRP A 71 -11.70 -2.26 5.44
C TRP A 71 -11.25 -3.51 4.68
N ALA A 72 -11.95 -3.90 3.63
CA ALA A 72 -11.58 -5.05 2.79
C ALA A 72 -10.22 -4.80 2.11
N LEU A 73 -10.03 -3.62 1.51
CA LEU A 73 -8.78 -3.23 0.87
C LEU A 73 -7.64 -3.08 1.89
N ALA A 74 -7.91 -2.49 3.05
CA ALA A 74 -6.91 -2.37 4.12
C ALA A 74 -6.46 -3.74 4.62
N GLY A 75 -7.39 -4.66 4.85
CA GLY A 75 -7.10 -6.03 5.26
C GLY A 75 -6.29 -6.78 4.20
N ALA A 76 -6.69 -6.72 2.94
CA ALA A 76 -5.98 -7.34 1.83
C ALA A 76 -4.57 -6.76 1.65
N GLY A 77 -4.43 -5.43 1.63
CA GLY A 77 -3.15 -4.74 1.49
C GLY A 77 -2.21 -5.04 2.64
N LEU A 78 -2.70 -5.06 3.87
CA LEU A 78 -1.91 -5.36 5.06
C LEU A 78 -1.44 -6.81 5.07
N THR A 79 -2.33 -7.76 4.77
CA THR A 79 -2.00 -9.19 4.71
C THR A 79 -0.95 -9.47 3.65
N TRP A 80 -1.11 -8.88 2.45
CA TRP A 80 -0.13 -8.98 1.38
C TRP A 80 1.21 -8.41 1.81
N HIS A 81 1.21 -7.21 2.39
CA HIS A 81 2.42 -6.52 2.80
C HIS A 81 3.20 -7.28 3.89
N ILE A 82 2.52 -7.74 4.94
CA ILE A 82 3.14 -8.52 6.02
C ILE A 82 3.64 -9.86 5.49
N GLY A 83 2.83 -10.58 4.73
CA GLY A 83 3.20 -11.87 4.16
C GLY A 83 4.44 -11.76 3.28
N PHE A 84 4.47 -10.77 2.38
CA PHE A 84 5.63 -10.50 1.53
C PHE A 84 6.86 -10.08 2.34
N SER A 85 6.70 -9.21 3.33
CA SER A 85 7.80 -8.75 4.19
C SER A 85 8.45 -9.89 4.97
N LEU A 86 7.66 -10.80 5.52
CA LEU A 86 8.16 -11.98 6.23
C LEU A 86 8.89 -12.92 5.29
N TRP A 87 8.32 -13.18 4.10
CA TRP A 87 8.94 -14.04 3.10
C TRP A 87 10.25 -13.43 2.60
N HIS A 88 10.24 -12.16 2.24
CA HIS A 88 11.41 -11.43 1.73
C HIS A 88 12.54 -11.37 2.76
N THR A 89 12.22 -11.01 4.01
CA THR A 89 13.19 -10.98 5.10
C THR A 89 13.74 -12.39 5.39
N GLY A 90 12.87 -13.41 5.38
CA GLY A 90 13.29 -14.79 5.56
C GLY A 90 14.26 -15.28 4.49
N THR A 91 14.07 -14.87 3.23
CA THR A 91 15.02 -15.21 2.14
C THR A 91 16.36 -14.49 2.27
N LEU A 92 16.38 -13.27 2.83
CA LEU A 92 17.62 -12.55 3.11
C LEU A 92 18.48 -13.25 4.19
N TRP A 93 17.83 -13.89 5.16
CA TRP A 93 18.52 -14.55 6.29
C TRP A 93 19.07 -15.95 5.93
N LYS A 94 18.56 -16.58 4.87
CA LYS A 94 19.02 -17.92 4.44
C LYS A 94 20.44 -17.93 3.88
N GLY A 95 21.08 -16.78 3.67
CA GLY A 95 22.44 -16.68 3.14
C GLY A 95 22.52 -17.00 1.63
N GLY A 96 23.66 -16.75 1.02
CA GLY A 96 23.90 -17.02 -0.41
C GLY A 96 23.87 -15.78 -1.30
N ARG A 97 23.57 -14.59 -0.76
CA ARG A 97 23.74 -13.31 -1.45
C ARG A 97 25.06 -12.65 -1.06
N ASN A 98 25.72 -12.03 -2.03
CA ASN A 98 26.92 -11.23 -1.76
C ASN A 98 26.55 -10.01 -0.89
N ALA A 99 27.42 -9.68 0.07
CA ALA A 99 27.21 -8.52 0.94
C ALA A 99 27.09 -7.18 0.15
N MET A 100 27.64 -7.13 -1.06
CA MET A 100 27.53 -5.99 -1.99
C MET A 100 26.12 -5.78 -2.53
N ASP A 101 25.25 -6.81 -2.53
CA ASP A 101 23.88 -6.75 -3.03
C ASP A 101 22.90 -6.32 -1.92
N MET A 102 23.37 -6.17 -0.68
CA MET A 102 22.55 -5.70 0.46
C MET A 102 22.50 -4.17 0.50
N LEU A 103 21.75 -3.60 -0.43
CA LEU A 103 21.48 -2.16 -0.44
C LEU A 103 20.42 -1.80 0.62
N PRO A 104 20.57 -0.67 1.35
CA PRO A 104 19.56 -0.20 2.31
C PRO A 104 18.18 -0.02 1.70
N THR A 105 18.10 0.22 0.40
CA THR A 105 16.86 0.34 -0.38
C THR A 105 15.99 -0.91 -0.36
N LEU A 106 16.56 -2.10 -0.11
CA LEU A 106 15.81 -3.36 0.01
C LEU A 106 14.87 -3.37 1.22
N TYR A 107 15.20 -2.62 2.27
CA TYR A 107 14.38 -2.54 3.49
C TYR A 107 13.32 -1.43 3.42
N LEU A 108 13.50 -0.46 2.52
CA LEU A 108 12.62 0.72 2.43
C LEU A 108 11.15 0.37 2.20
N PRO A 109 10.79 -0.52 1.26
CA PRO A 109 9.40 -0.89 1.02
C PRO A 109 8.75 -1.55 2.24
N THR A 110 9.49 -2.37 2.98
CA THR A 110 9.01 -3.05 4.20
C THR A 110 8.69 -2.03 5.31
N VAL A 111 9.57 -1.05 5.50
CA VAL A 111 9.37 0.01 6.51
C VAL A 111 8.21 0.93 6.10
N ALA A 112 8.19 1.38 4.85
CA ALA A 112 7.15 2.27 4.33
C ALA A 112 5.75 1.65 4.44
N GLY A 113 5.62 0.36 4.15
CA GLY A 113 4.35 -0.34 4.24
C GLY A 113 3.84 -0.49 5.67
N ASN A 114 4.71 -0.70 6.64
CA ASN A 114 4.31 -0.74 8.05
C ASN A 114 3.78 0.62 8.51
N PHE A 115 4.41 1.72 8.13
CA PHE A 115 3.92 3.07 8.40
C PHE A 115 2.56 3.32 7.74
N THR A 116 2.42 2.98 6.46
CA THR A 116 1.16 3.16 5.73
C THR A 116 0.06 2.30 6.33
N GLY A 117 0.35 1.08 6.74
CA GLY A 117 -0.58 0.18 7.43
C GLY A 117 -1.05 0.75 8.78
N ALA A 118 -0.13 1.34 9.55
CA ALA A 118 -0.47 2.00 10.82
C ALA A 118 -1.39 3.20 10.59
N VAL A 119 -1.09 4.05 9.61
CA VAL A 119 -1.93 5.20 9.23
C VAL A 119 -3.31 4.74 8.76
N ALA A 120 -3.39 3.75 7.88
CA ALA A 120 -4.66 3.21 7.39
C ALA A 120 -5.51 2.66 8.54
N SER A 121 -4.91 1.93 9.48
CA SER A 121 -5.59 1.39 10.66
C SER A 121 -6.06 2.47 11.62
N ALA A 122 -5.29 3.51 11.84
CA ALA A 122 -5.65 4.64 12.68
C ALA A 122 -6.81 5.43 12.08
N THR A 123 -6.74 5.74 10.79
CA THR A 123 -7.75 6.52 10.07
C THR A 123 -9.09 5.79 10.03
N SER A 124 -9.07 4.47 9.75
CA SER A 124 -10.30 3.68 9.73
C SER A 124 -10.96 3.56 11.11
N ARG A 125 -10.17 3.44 12.19
CA ARG A 125 -10.70 3.44 13.57
C ARG A 125 -11.31 4.78 13.97
N CYS A 126 -10.70 5.89 13.55
CA CYS A 126 -11.26 7.22 13.78
C CYS A 126 -12.60 7.40 13.05
N SER A 127 -12.72 6.92 11.83
CA SER A 127 -13.96 6.97 11.04
C SER A 127 -15.07 6.14 11.67
N THR A 128 -14.79 4.91 12.15
CA THR A 128 -15.79 4.04 12.78
C THR A 128 -16.30 4.58 14.13
N ARG A 129 -15.48 5.34 14.86
CA ARG A 129 -15.89 5.93 16.14
C ARG A 129 -16.61 7.27 16.01
N GLY A 130 -16.93 7.72 14.81
CA GLY A 130 -17.62 9.01 14.59
C GLY A 130 -16.77 10.23 14.95
N GLY A 131 -15.47 10.05 15.18
CA GLY A 131 -14.61 11.06 15.76
C GLY A 131 -14.21 12.22 14.82
N TRP A 132 -14.37 12.06 13.53
CA TRP A 132 -13.95 13.09 12.57
C TRP A 132 -15.12 13.88 11.96
N VAL A 133 -16.32 13.31 11.92
CA VAL A 133 -17.47 13.93 11.24
C VAL A 133 -18.24 14.89 12.14
N SER A 134 -18.08 14.82 13.47
CA SER A 134 -18.86 15.64 14.41
C SER A 134 -18.06 16.74 15.13
N ARG A 135 -16.77 16.87 14.91
CA ARG A 135 -16.07 18.08 15.34
C ARG A 135 -16.18 19.12 14.23
N SER A 136 -17.33 19.78 14.21
CA SER A 136 -17.41 21.12 13.66
C SER A 136 -16.29 21.93 14.31
N TRP A 137 -15.26 22.24 13.56
CA TRP A 137 -14.29 23.26 13.97
C TRP A 137 -15.09 24.51 14.31
N PRO A 138 -14.90 25.12 15.48
CA PRO A 138 -15.52 26.42 15.73
C PRO A 138 -15.04 27.31 14.58
N SER A 139 -16.04 27.83 13.86
CA SER A 139 -15.85 28.77 12.75
C SER A 139 -15.03 29.95 13.25
N GLY A 140 -13.72 29.96 12.94
CA GLY A 140 -12.83 31.06 13.32
C GLY A 140 -11.35 30.74 13.42
N VAL A 141 -10.93 29.47 13.38
CA VAL A 141 -9.50 29.14 13.42
C VAL A 141 -9.08 28.50 12.10
N VAL A 142 -8.55 29.31 11.20
CA VAL A 142 -7.78 28.84 10.03
C VAL A 142 -6.35 28.66 10.53
N PRO A 143 -5.77 27.46 10.58
CA PRO A 143 -4.36 27.29 10.81
C PRO A 143 -3.61 27.80 9.58
N ILE A 144 -2.72 28.73 9.79
CA ILE A 144 -1.76 29.27 8.83
C ILE A 144 -0.71 28.19 8.54
#